data_4c002de5e06f847a551e364fa134add1
#
_entry.id   4c002de5e06f847a551e364fa134add1
#
_cell.length_a   1.000
_cell.length_b   1.000
_cell.length_c   1.000
_cell.angle_alpha   90.00
_cell.angle_beta   90.00
_cell.angle_gamma   90.00
#
_symmetry.space_group_name_H-M   'P 1'
#
loop_
_entity.id
_entity.type
_entity.pdbx_description
1 polymer ?
#
loop_
_entity_poly.entity_id
_entity_poly.type
_entity_poly.pdbx_seq_one_letter_code
_entity_poly.pdbx_strand_id
1 'polypeptide(L)'
;MLRLAAGILLATALWAAGRDTVLFDTDSGLFGDDGAALVMLLRSPAQVTVAGITVVPGNVWAAQGAEYMLHILDLLQRPQIQVYTGARTPLVHTAAMAHEAGRRWGKLEFMGAFADNPADVKPAPGAKLSLRRPHHEGAVEFLISEIERHPGEVTILAIGPMTNIALALRLRPEIETRIKRIVFMGGNVQVAGNASASAEFNFWFDPEAARIVLRSRIPQKLMFGLDICHTAVLRKAEFDRIVAVRTPITDLFREDLGNRYPGFLKHPEATGYMWDSLAAAYLLDPGFVTKSETRYLDVLTVWGRFYGSTVPLDRRSVPDATPVTVMQELNFKRLFGLYHDRLTRQD
;
A
#
# COMPACT_ATOMS: atom_id res chain seq x y z
N MET A 1 30.69 28.42 -33.90
CA MET A 1 30.54 27.65 -32.64
C MET A 1 29.35 28.18 -31.87
N LEU A 2 28.15 27.66 -32.16
CA LEU A 2 26.94 27.97 -31.41
C LEU A 2 26.66 26.80 -30.46
N ARG A 3 26.70 27.07 -29.14
CA ARG A 3 26.25 26.12 -28.13
C ARG A 3 24.75 26.32 -27.95
N LEU A 4 23.98 25.30 -28.39
CA LEU A 4 22.57 25.19 -27.98
C LEU A 4 22.50 24.76 -26.53
N ALA A 5 22.00 25.65 -25.69
CA ALA A 5 21.55 25.33 -24.34
C ALA A 5 20.17 24.70 -24.45
N ALA A 6 20.08 23.40 -24.19
CA ALA A 6 18.81 22.72 -24.02
C ALA A 6 18.23 23.10 -22.66
N GLY A 7 17.28 24.00 -22.64
CA GLY A 7 16.49 24.34 -21.46
C GLY A 7 15.57 23.18 -21.10
N ILE A 8 15.78 22.60 -19.92
CA ILE A 8 14.85 21.67 -19.30
C ILE A 8 13.63 22.48 -18.85
N LEU A 9 12.57 22.46 -19.64
CA LEU A 9 11.26 22.93 -19.20
C LEU A 9 10.72 21.92 -18.16
N LEU A 10 10.85 22.24 -16.89
CA LEU A 10 10.03 21.67 -15.83
C LEU A 10 8.58 22.09 -16.12
N ALA A 11 7.82 21.21 -16.73
CA ALA A 11 6.38 21.36 -16.78
C ALA A 11 5.82 21.14 -15.39
N THR A 12 5.71 22.21 -14.61
CA THR A 12 4.79 22.27 -13.47
C THR A 12 3.39 22.25 -14.05
N ALA A 13 2.86 21.06 -14.32
CA ALA A 13 1.46 20.90 -14.56
C ALA A 13 0.74 21.38 -13.29
N LEU A 14 0.18 22.57 -13.34
CA LEU A 14 -0.84 23.02 -12.40
C LEU A 14 -1.97 21.99 -12.48
N TRP A 15 -2.00 21.13 -11.47
CA TRP A 15 -3.05 20.16 -11.29
C TRP A 15 -4.34 20.96 -11.03
N ALA A 16 -5.20 21.08 -12.05
CA ALA A 16 -6.57 21.54 -11.87
C ALA A 16 -7.22 20.45 -11.00
N ALA A 17 -7.33 20.75 -9.70
CA ALA A 17 -7.70 19.80 -8.68
C ALA A 17 -9.17 19.39 -8.81
N GLY A 18 -9.45 18.43 -9.66
CA GLY A 18 -10.60 17.55 -9.46
C GLY A 18 -10.28 16.63 -8.29
N ARG A 19 -11.21 16.45 -7.38
CA ARG A 19 -11.13 15.54 -6.25
C ARG A 19 -10.97 14.10 -6.76
N ASP A 20 -9.91 13.41 -6.38
CA ASP A 20 -9.68 12.02 -6.81
C ASP A 20 -10.66 11.06 -6.12
N THR A 21 -11.29 10.18 -6.90
CA THR A 21 -12.03 9.03 -6.38
C THR A 21 -11.05 7.88 -6.16
N VAL A 22 -10.90 7.44 -4.92
CA VAL A 22 -9.91 6.44 -4.50
C VAL A 22 -10.61 5.16 -4.07
N LEU A 23 -10.20 4.04 -4.67
CA LEU A 23 -10.43 2.68 -4.18
C LEU A 23 -9.20 2.29 -3.36
N PHE A 24 -9.41 2.05 -2.06
CA PHE A 24 -8.35 1.77 -1.11
C PHE A 24 -8.24 0.26 -0.90
N ASP A 25 -7.18 -0.38 -1.43
CA ASP A 25 -6.92 -1.81 -1.30
C ASP A 25 -5.75 -2.03 -0.33
N THR A 26 -5.99 -2.80 0.77
CA THR A 26 -5.11 -2.91 1.93
C THR A 26 -5.10 -4.32 2.49
N ASP A 27 -3.99 -4.73 3.08
CA ASP A 27 -3.85 -5.98 3.85
C ASP A 27 -3.80 -5.76 5.37
N SER A 28 -4.28 -4.64 5.79
CA SER A 28 -4.26 -4.01 7.11
C SER A 28 -3.90 -4.91 8.28
N GLY A 29 -2.75 -4.64 8.83
CA GLY A 29 -2.51 -5.01 10.23
C GLY A 29 -3.20 -4.03 11.15
N LEU A 30 -3.59 -3.99 12.26
CA LEU A 30 -4.43 -3.12 13.07
C LEU A 30 -4.42 -1.65 12.64
N PHE A 31 -3.38 -0.88 12.99
CA PHE A 31 -3.22 0.50 12.55
C PHE A 31 -2.00 0.61 11.62
N GLY A 32 -0.82 0.48 12.18
CA GLY A 32 0.44 0.50 11.43
C GLY A 32 0.54 1.68 10.46
N ASP A 33 1.05 1.37 9.29
CA ASP A 33 1.13 2.24 8.13
C ASP A 33 -0.16 2.21 7.27
N ASP A 34 -0.86 1.08 7.19
CA ASP A 34 -2.18 0.95 6.53
C ASP A 34 -3.22 1.88 7.15
N GLY A 35 -3.39 1.81 8.47
CA GLY A 35 -4.35 2.65 9.19
C GLY A 35 -3.97 4.12 9.10
N ALA A 36 -2.68 4.45 9.19
CA ALA A 36 -2.21 5.81 9.01
C ALA A 36 -2.51 6.32 7.60
N ALA A 37 -2.30 5.51 6.56
CA ALA A 37 -2.64 5.83 5.18
C ALA A 37 -4.14 6.12 5.03
N LEU A 38 -5.01 5.26 5.58
CA LEU A 38 -6.46 5.47 5.55
C LEU A 38 -6.86 6.78 6.26
N VAL A 39 -6.34 7.01 7.47
CA VAL A 39 -6.64 8.24 8.24
C VAL A 39 -6.22 9.48 7.46
N MET A 40 -5.05 9.48 6.82
CA MET A 40 -4.59 10.59 5.99
C MET A 40 -5.58 10.91 4.87
N LEU A 41 -6.09 9.90 4.17
CA LEU A 41 -7.08 10.10 3.10
C LEU A 41 -8.41 10.64 3.66
N LEU A 42 -8.95 10.03 4.72
CA LEU A 42 -10.24 10.39 5.30
C LEU A 42 -10.25 11.80 5.90
N ARG A 43 -9.08 12.29 6.34
CA ARG A 43 -8.89 13.66 6.84
C ARG A 43 -8.48 14.66 5.76
N SER A 44 -8.58 14.25 4.49
CA SER A 44 -8.25 15.09 3.32
C SER A 44 -9.40 15.14 2.30
N PRO A 45 -10.64 15.47 2.72
CA PRO A 45 -11.82 15.41 1.85
C PRO A 45 -11.82 16.46 0.72
N ALA A 46 -10.94 17.45 0.78
CA ALA A 46 -10.76 18.42 -0.30
C ALA A 46 -9.96 17.83 -1.48
N GLN A 47 -9.06 16.87 -1.23
CA GLN A 47 -8.20 16.25 -2.23
C GLN A 47 -8.77 14.94 -2.76
N VAL A 48 -9.35 14.10 -1.88
CA VAL A 48 -9.77 12.75 -2.25
C VAL A 48 -11.15 12.39 -1.69
N THR A 49 -11.81 11.45 -2.38
CA THR A 49 -12.97 10.72 -1.87
C THR A 49 -12.60 9.24 -1.83
N VAL A 50 -12.64 8.62 -0.66
CA VAL A 50 -12.54 7.17 -0.53
C VAL A 50 -13.90 6.57 -0.86
N ALA A 51 -14.02 5.92 -2.02
CA ALA A 51 -15.28 5.33 -2.48
C ALA A 51 -15.60 4.01 -1.76
N GLY A 52 -14.56 3.27 -1.34
CA GLY A 52 -14.68 2.05 -0.57
C GLY A 52 -13.30 1.49 -0.22
N ILE A 53 -13.29 0.54 0.72
CA ILE A 53 -12.08 -0.14 1.19
C ILE A 53 -12.20 -1.61 0.82
N THR A 54 -11.24 -2.11 0.05
CA THR A 54 -11.11 -3.52 -0.28
C THR A 54 -9.97 -4.14 0.53
N VAL A 55 -10.20 -5.31 1.11
CA VAL A 55 -9.22 -5.96 1.99
C VAL A 55 -8.72 -7.24 1.35
N VAL A 56 -7.40 -7.37 1.30
CA VAL A 56 -6.66 -8.50 0.73
C VAL A 56 -5.87 -9.19 1.86
N PRO A 57 -5.53 -10.49 1.79
CA PRO A 57 -4.61 -11.09 2.73
C PRO A 57 -3.17 -10.64 2.49
N GLY A 58 -2.43 -10.43 3.55
CA GLY A 58 -1.02 -10.01 3.54
C GLY A 58 -0.48 -9.93 4.96
N ASN A 59 -0.51 -8.77 5.59
CA ASN A 59 -0.16 -8.63 7.02
C ASN A 59 -1.00 -9.53 7.92
N VAL A 60 -2.30 -9.59 7.64
CA VAL A 60 -3.25 -10.50 8.28
C VAL A 60 -4.18 -11.10 7.21
N TRP A 61 -4.99 -12.10 7.57
CA TRP A 61 -6.04 -12.61 6.70
C TRP A 61 -7.13 -11.55 6.46
N ALA A 62 -7.74 -11.56 5.28
CA ALA A 62 -8.68 -10.53 4.85
C ALA A 62 -9.86 -10.30 5.81
N ALA A 63 -10.36 -11.35 6.46
CA ALA A 63 -11.43 -11.22 7.46
C ALA A 63 -10.97 -10.43 8.70
N GLN A 64 -9.75 -10.66 9.17
CA GLN A 64 -9.14 -9.92 10.27
C GLN A 64 -8.86 -8.46 9.87
N GLY A 65 -8.32 -8.24 8.67
CA GLY A 65 -8.07 -6.89 8.16
C GLY A 65 -9.36 -6.08 8.00
N ALA A 66 -10.44 -6.73 7.56
CA ALA A 66 -11.76 -6.08 7.46
C ALA A 66 -12.27 -5.62 8.84
N GLU A 67 -12.11 -6.43 9.88
CA GLU A 67 -12.45 -6.04 11.26
C GLU A 67 -11.65 -4.81 11.71
N TYR A 68 -10.35 -4.77 11.41
CA TYR A 68 -9.50 -3.64 11.76
C TYR A 68 -9.88 -2.35 10.99
N MET A 69 -10.21 -2.47 9.72
CA MET A 69 -10.69 -1.32 8.94
C MET A 69 -12.04 -0.79 9.46
N LEU A 70 -12.97 -1.67 9.81
CA LEU A 70 -14.24 -1.28 10.44
C LEU A 70 -14.00 -0.56 11.78
N HIS A 71 -13.08 -1.06 12.60
CA HIS A 71 -12.73 -0.42 13.88
C HIS A 71 -12.18 1.00 13.67
N ILE A 72 -11.27 1.21 12.71
CA ILE A 72 -10.74 2.55 12.40
C ILE A 72 -11.86 3.49 11.90
N LEU A 73 -12.75 2.99 11.04
CA LEU A 73 -13.89 3.76 10.56
C LEU A 73 -14.87 4.14 11.67
N ASP A 74 -15.05 3.27 12.67
CA ASP A 74 -15.89 3.54 13.84
C ASP A 74 -15.26 4.64 14.70
N LEU A 75 -13.94 4.58 14.96
CA LEU A 75 -13.19 5.63 15.67
C LEU A 75 -13.27 6.99 14.97
N LEU A 76 -13.25 7.00 13.64
CA LEU A 76 -13.34 8.21 12.82
C LEU A 76 -14.78 8.65 12.53
N GLN A 77 -15.78 7.92 13.01
CA GLN A 77 -17.21 8.17 12.77
C GLN A 77 -17.52 8.27 11.26
N ARG A 78 -17.04 7.31 10.47
CA ARG A 78 -17.25 7.23 9.00
C ARG A 78 -18.14 6.01 8.62
N PRO A 79 -19.43 5.96 9.09
CA PRO A 79 -20.29 4.81 8.85
C PRO A 79 -20.68 4.61 7.38
N GLN A 80 -20.60 5.66 6.57
CA GLN A 80 -20.95 5.63 5.15
C GLN A 80 -19.93 4.90 4.28
N ILE A 81 -18.68 4.73 4.74
CA ILE A 81 -17.64 4.03 3.98
C ILE A 81 -17.80 2.53 4.20
N GLN A 82 -17.87 1.79 3.10
CA GLN A 82 -18.03 0.35 3.12
C GLN A 82 -16.68 -0.36 3.03
N VAL A 83 -16.61 -1.52 3.68
CA VAL A 83 -15.45 -2.43 3.64
C VAL A 83 -15.88 -3.69 2.92
N TYR A 84 -15.09 -4.12 1.93
CA TYR A 84 -15.34 -5.27 1.09
C TYR A 84 -14.23 -6.30 1.32
N THR A 85 -14.59 -7.50 1.74
CA THR A 85 -13.62 -8.59 1.92
C THR A 85 -13.26 -9.18 0.56
N GLY A 86 -11.97 -9.28 0.27
CA GLY A 86 -11.45 -9.74 -1.01
C GLY A 86 -11.05 -11.21 -1.04
N ALA A 87 -10.00 -11.50 -1.82
CA ALA A 87 -9.44 -12.82 -1.98
C ALA A 87 -9.17 -13.48 -0.62
N ARG A 88 -9.38 -14.81 -0.56
CA ARG A 88 -9.11 -15.56 0.66
C ARG A 88 -7.66 -15.98 0.81
N THR A 89 -6.95 -16.09 -0.31
CA THR A 89 -5.56 -16.53 -0.41
C THR A 89 -4.88 -15.83 -1.57
N PRO A 90 -3.54 -15.77 -1.61
CA PRO A 90 -2.80 -15.43 -2.82
C PRO A 90 -3.18 -16.36 -4.00
N LEU A 91 -2.84 -15.96 -5.22
CA LEU A 91 -3.16 -16.75 -6.42
C LEU A 91 -2.48 -18.13 -6.43
N VAL A 92 -1.22 -18.19 -6.00
CA VAL A 92 -0.43 -19.44 -6.03
C VAL A 92 0.30 -19.69 -4.71
N HIS A 93 0.90 -18.67 -4.11
CA HIS A 93 1.72 -18.80 -2.90
C HIS A 93 0.89 -19.32 -1.71
N THR A 94 1.47 -20.23 -0.95
CA THR A 94 0.81 -20.86 0.21
C THR A 94 1.69 -20.80 1.46
N ALA A 95 1.07 -20.94 2.64
CA ALA A 95 1.81 -21.06 3.90
C ALA A 95 2.81 -22.22 3.87
N ALA A 96 2.47 -23.34 3.23
CA ALA A 96 3.38 -24.48 3.09
C ALA A 96 4.62 -24.12 2.25
N MET A 97 4.45 -23.37 1.17
CA MET A 97 5.57 -22.88 0.35
C MET A 97 6.44 -21.91 1.14
N ALA A 98 5.84 -20.99 1.90
CA ALA A 98 6.56 -20.03 2.76
C ALA A 98 7.38 -20.75 3.85
N HIS A 99 6.78 -21.71 4.53
CA HIS A 99 7.51 -22.53 5.52
C HIS A 99 8.65 -23.33 4.90
N GLU A 100 8.44 -23.91 3.71
CA GLU A 100 9.49 -24.65 2.99
C GLU A 100 10.61 -23.71 2.54
N ALA A 101 10.31 -22.50 2.08
CA ALA A 101 11.29 -21.48 1.76
C ALA A 101 12.16 -21.12 2.98
N GLY A 102 11.53 -20.95 4.15
CA GLY A 102 12.21 -20.70 5.42
C GLY A 102 13.17 -21.84 5.82
N ARG A 103 12.75 -23.09 5.62
CA ARG A 103 13.62 -24.28 5.89
C ARG A 103 14.80 -24.37 4.93
N ARG A 104 14.60 -24.09 3.64
CA ARG A 104 15.65 -24.28 2.61
C ARG A 104 16.61 -23.12 2.50
N TRP A 105 16.14 -21.88 2.66
CA TRP A 105 16.90 -20.68 2.29
C TRP A 105 17.15 -19.71 3.44
N GLY A 106 16.67 -20.01 4.63
CA GLY A 106 16.82 -19.23 5.84
C GLY A 106 15.47 -18.74 6.38
N LYS A 107 15.42 -18.55 7.69
CA LYS A 107 14.23 -18.12 8.40
C LYS A 107 13.73 -16.80 7.84
N LEU A 108 12.44 -16.75 7.52
CA LEU A 108 11.75 -15.51 7.17
C LEU A 108 11.49 -14.71 8.46
N GLU A 109 11.79 -13.43 8.43
CA GLU A 109 11.58 -12.56 9.61
C GLU A 109 10.12 -12.26 9.85
N PHE A 110 9.36 -12.13 8.76
CA PHE A 110 7.93 -11.84 8.78
C PHE A 110 7.21 -12.73 7.75
N MET A 111 6.11 -13.33 8.15
CA MET A 111 5.30 -14.22 7.32
C MET A 111 3.88 -13.70 7.10
N GLY A 112 3.50 -12.61 7.77
CA GLY A 112 2.17 -12.06 7.70
C GLY A 112 1.10 -13.09 8.03
N ALA A 113 0.02 -13.09 7.27
CA ALA A 113 -1.11 -13.98 7.42
C ALA A 113 -0.75 -15.47 7.41
N PHE A 114 0.35 -15.88 6.77
CA PHE A 114 0.77 -17.29 6.77
C PHE A 114 1.18 -17.83 8.16
N ALA A 115 1.41 -16.96 9.14
CA ALA A 115 1.67 -17.33 10.52
C ALA A 115 0.39 -17.60 11.34
N ASP A 116 -0.77 -17.18 10.84
CA ASP A 116 -2.04 -17.15 11.57
C ASP A 116 -3.08 -18.10 10.97
N ASN A 117 -4.07 -18.49 11.79
CA ASN A 117 -5.23 -19.23 11.32
C ASN A 117 -6.26 -18.27 10.70
N PRO A 118 -6.68 -18.46 9.44
CA PRO A 118 -7.64 -17.58 8.76
C PRO A 118 -9.03 -17.51 9.42
N ALA A 119 -9.37 -18.47 10.30
CA ALA A 119 -10.64 -18.47 11.02
C ALA A 119 -10.63 -17.62 12.30
N ASP A 120 -9.44 -17.20 12.77
CA ASP A 120 -9.28 -16.46 14.03
C ASP A 120 -9.41 -14.96 13.77
N VAL A 121 -10.64 -14.43 13.90
CA VAL A 121 -10.89 -12.98 13.86
C VAL A 121 -10.99 -12.44 15.29
N LYS A 122 -10.10 -11.51 15.62
CA LYS A 122 -9.99 -10.91 16.95
C LYS A 122 -10.32 -9.42 16.89
N PRO A 123 -10.93 -8.85 17.95
CA PRO A 123 -11.09 -7.41 18.07
C PRO A 123 -9.72 -6.72 18.19
N ALA A 124 -9.67 -5.43 17.91
CA ALA A 124 -8.53 -4.60 18.28
C ALA A 124 -8.30 -4.67 19.81
N PRO A 125 -7.05 -4.55 20.29
CA PRO A 125 -6.75 -4.56 21.72
C PRO A 125 -7.62 -3.56 22.48
N GLY A 126 -8.17 -3.98 23.62
CA GLY A 126 -9.05 -3.14 24.43
C GLY A 126 -10.44 -2.85 23.85
N ALA A 127 -10.72 -3.29 22.63
CA ALA A 127 -12.00 -3.09 21.93
C ALA A 127 -12.87 -4.36 21.93
N LYS A 128 -14.10 -4.20 21.42
CA LYS A 128 -14.98 -5.30 21.01
C LYS A 128 -14.97 -5.39 19.49
N LEU A 129 -15.39 -6.54 18.96
CA LEU A 129 -15.66 -6.66 17.54
C LEU A 129 -16.65 -5.59 17.08
N SER A 130 -16.43 -5.01 15.91
CA SER A 130 -17.34 -4.05 15.33
C SER A 130 -18.74 -4.65 15.17
N LEU A 131 -19.78 -3.86 15.45
CA LEU A 131 -21.16 -4.25 15.17
C LEU A 131 -21.47 -4.19 13.66
N ARG A 132 -20.65 -3.48 12.91
CA ARG A 132 -20.73 -3.44 11.44
C ARG A 132 -20.22 -4.77 10.88
N ARG A 133 -20.59 -5.02 9.64
CA ARG A 133 -20.10 -6.17 8.86
C ARG A 133 -19.54 -5.65 7.54
N PRO A 134 -18.54 -6.32 6.98
CA PRO A 134 -18.16 -6.08 5.59
C PRO A 134 -19.37 -6.16 4.67
N HIS A 135 -19.34 -5.41 3.58
CA HIS A 135 -20.38 -5.45 2.57
C HIS A 135 -20.53 -6.87 2.01
N HIS A 136 -21.75 -7.27 1.63
CA HIS A 136 -22.04 -8.62 1.14
C HIS A 136 -21.44 -8.90 -0.25
N GLU A 137 -21.24 -7.84 -1.05
CA GLU A 137 -20.50 -7.90 -2.31
C GLU A 137 -19.02 -8.13 -2.04
N GLY A 138 -18.33 -8.89 -2.87
CA GLY A 138 -16.90 -9.11 -2.78
C GLY A 138 -16.09 -7.91 -3.26
N ALA A 139 -14.84 -7.82 -2.80
CA ALA A 139 -13.94 -6.73 -3.19
C ALA A 139 -13.68 -6.68 -4.70
N VAL A 140 -13.58 -7.83 -5.35
CA VAL A 140 -13.30 -7.92 -6.79
C VAL A 140 -14.46 -7.39 -7.62
N GLU A 141 -15.68 -7.77 -7.28
CA GLU A 141 -16.91 -7.29 -7.91
C GLU A 141 -17.08 -5.79 -7.71
N PHE A 142 -16.82 -5.30 -6.49
CA PHE A 142 -16.85 -3.88 -6.17
C PHE A 142 -15.82 -3.09 -7.00
N LEU A 143 -14.58 -3.54 -7.09
CA LEU A 143 -13.54 -2.90 -7.91
C LEU A 143 -13.98 -2.79 -9.37
N ILE A 144 -14.48 -3.89 -9.95
CA ILE A 144 -14.96 -3.93 -11.33
C ILE A 144 -16.10 -2.93 -11.51
N SER A 145 -17.11 -2.97 -10.64
CA SER A 145 -18.29 -2.14 -10.78
C SER A 145 -18.01 -0.65 -10.65
N GLU A 146 -17.08 -0.25 -9.75
CA GLU A 146 -16.68 1.16 -9.61
C GLU A 146 -15.88 1.66 -10.82
N ILE A 147 -14.96 0.85 -11.34
CA ILE A 147 -14.19 1.22 -12.53
C ILE A 147 -15.08 1.31 -13.78
N GLU A 148 -16.07 0.41 -13.91
CA GLU A 148 -17.02 0.44 -15.03
C GLU A 148 -17.97 1.63 -14.95
N ARG A 149 -18.38 2.05 -13.73
CA ARG A 149 -19.25 3.22 -13.51
C ARG A 149 -18.53 4.56 -13.72
N HIS A 150 -17.22 4.61 -13.45
CA HIS A 150 -16.43 5.84 -13.47
C HIS A 150 -15.16 5.67 -14.33
N PRO A 151 -15.30 5.39 -15.64
CA PRO A 151 -14.16 5.04 -16.50
C PRO A 151 -13.20 6.23 -16.64
N GLY A 152 -11.91 5.98 -16.35
CA GLY A 152 -10.85 6.99 -16.41
C GLY A 152 -10.80 7.96 -15.22
N GLU A 153 -11.66 7.80 -14.21
CA GLU A 153 -11.73 8.71 -13.06
C GLU A 153 -11.18 8.06 -11.78
N VAL A 154 -11.19 6.72 -11.69
CA VAL A 154 -10.84 5.99 -10.48
C VAL A 154 -9.32 5.84 -10.33
N THR A 155 -8.81 6.24 -9.17
CA THR A 155 -7.46 5.93 -8.70
C THR A 155 -7.54 4.73 -7.76
N ILE A 156 -6.74 3.68 -7.99
CA ILE A 156 -6.54 2.61 -7.04
C ILE A 156 -5.32 2.95 -6.18
N LEU A 157 -5.49 2.94 -4.86
CA LEU A 157 -4.38 2.93 -3.91
C LEU A 157 -4.24 1.52 -3.36
N ALA A 158 -3.21 0.79 -3.81
CA ALA A 158 -2.92 -0.59 -3.43
C ALA A 158 -1.71 -0.61 -2.49
N ILE A 159 -1.94 -0.91 -1.23
CA ILE A 159 -0.89 -0.92 -0.20
C ILE A 159 -0.67 -2.29 0.43
N GLY A 160 -1.37 -3.31 -0.05
CA GLY A 160 -1.14 -4.72 0.22
C GLY A 160 -0.80 -5.51 -1.05
N PRO A 161 -0.74 -6.85 -0.97
CA PRO A 161 -0.60 -7.72 -2.13
C PRO A 161 -1.70 -7.47 -3.16
N MET A 162 -1.38 -7.49 -4.45
CA MET A 162 -2.27 -7.02 -5.52
C MET A 162 -3.32 -8.05 -5.95
N THR A 163 -3.66 -9.04 -5.12
CA THR A 163 -4.52 -10.18 -5.48
C THR A 163 -5.91 -9.75 -5.94
N ASN A 164 -6.57 -8.83 -5.21
CA ASN A 164 -7.90 -8.33 -5.59
C ASN A 164 -7.88 -7.66 -6.96
N ILE A 165 -6.88 -6.82 -7.20
CA ILE A 165 -6.72 -6.06 -8.44
C ILE A 165 -6.42 -7.03 -9.61
N ALA A 166 -5.51 -7.97 -9.40
CA ALA A 166 -5.16 -8.97 -10.41
C ALA A 166 -6.38 -9.82 -10.82
N LEU A 167 -7.21 -10.22 -9.84
CA LEU A 167 -8.47 -10.95 -10.10
C LEU A 167 -9.45 -10.08 -10.90
N ALA A 168 -9.62 -8.80 -10.54
CA ALA A 168 -10.48 -7.88 -11.28
C ALA A 168 -10.04 -7.74 -12.74
N LEU A 169 -8.73 -7.53 -12.98
CA LEU A 169 -8.16 -7.43 -14.31
C LEU A 169 -8.28 -8.73 -15.12
N ARG A 170 -8.24 -9.89 -14.48
CA ARG A 170 -8.42 -11.19 -15.16
C ARG A 170 -9.87 -11.50 -15.49
N LEU A 171 -10.80 -11.11 -14.62
CA LEU A 171 -12.24 -11.28 -14.85
C LEU A 171 -12.78 -10.29 -15.89
N ARG A 172 -12.23 -9.08 -15.94
CA ARG A 172 -12.64 -7.99 -16.85
C ARG A 172 -11.42 -7.27 -17.42
N PRO A 173 -10.71 -7.85 -18.42
CA PRO A 173 -9.49 -7.24 -18.96
C PRO A 173 -9.71 -5.84 -19.57
N GLU A 174 -10.93 -5.54 -19.99
CA GLU A 174 -11.30 -4.24 -20.56
C GLU A 174 -11.24 -3.07 -19.56
N ILE A 175 -11.26 -3.36 -18.23
CA ILE A 175 -11.16 -2.29 -17.24
C ILE A 175 -9.73 -1.74 -17.09
N GLU A 176 -8.71 -2.44 -17.57
CA GLU A 176 -7.31 -1.99 -17.46
C GLU A 176 -7.12 -0.54 -17.93
N THR A 177 -7.65 -0.21 -19.10
CA THR A 177 -7.55 1.14 -19.68
C THR A 177 -8.57 2.13 -19.15
N ARG A 178 -9.52 1.67 -18.35
CA ARG A 178 -10.53 2.51 -17.70
C ARG A 178 -10.12 2.96 -16.29
N ILE A 179 -9.06 2.38 -15.73
CA ILE A 179 -8.47 2.85 -14.48
C ILE A 179 -7.67 4.12 -14.79
N LYS A 180 -7.86 5.19 -14.03
CA LYS A 180 -7.09 6.43 -14.17
C LYS A 180 -5.62 6.18 -13.88
N ARG A 181 -5.34 5.59 -12.73
CA ARG A 181 -3.99 5.21 -12.28
C ARG A 181 -4.06 4.23 -11.13
N ILE A 182 -2.94 3.53 -10.91
CA ILE A 182 -2.68 2.80 -9.67
C ILE A 182 -1.46 3.40 -8.99
N VAL A 183 -1.60 3.72 -7.70
CA VAL A 183 -0.51 4.09 -6.80
C VAL A 183 -0.36 2.93 -5.83
N PHE A 184 0.85 2.41 -5.68
CA PHE A 184 1.03 1.21 -4.88
C PHE A 184 2.33 1.21 -4.07
N MET A 185 2.27 0.59 -2.90
CA MET A 185 3.43 0.18 -2.12
C MET A 185 3.76 -1.27 -2.44
N GLY A 186 4.99 -1.52 -2.87
CA GLY A 186 5.46 -2.87 -3.17
C GLY A 186 6.70 -2.92 -4.03
N GLY A 187 7.37 -4.05 -3.99
CA GLY A 187 8.57 -4.31 -4.76
C GLY A 187 9.82 -3.54 -4.31
N ASN A 188 10.93 -3.87 -4.93
CA ASN A 188 12.24 -3.24 -4.71
C ASN A 188 13.07 -3.37 -5.99
N VAL A 189 13.90 -2.38 -6.31
CA VAL A 189 14.68 -2.37 -7.55
C VAL A 189 16.19 -2.42 -7.27
N GLN A 190 16.70 -1.61 -6.33
CA GLN A 190 18.12 -1.45 -6.06
C GLN A 190 18.52 -1.87 -4.64
N VAL A 191 17.56 -2.13 -3.77
CA VAL A 191 17.79 -2.52 -2.37
C VAL A 191 17.40 -3.97 -2.14
N ALA A 192 17.86 -4.56 -1.03
CA ALA A 192 17.46 -5.91 -0.61
C ALA A 192 15.95 -5.97 -0.29
N GLY A 193 15.40 -7.17 -0.29
CA GLY A 193 14.04 -7.41 0.15
C GLY A 193 13.88 -7.32 1.67
N ASN A 194 12.62 -7.30 2.14
CA ASN A 194 12.28 -7.33 3.56
C ASN A 194 11.49 -8.59 3.95
N ALA A 195 10.95 -9.35 3.00
CA ALA A 195 10.34 -10.66 3.26
C ALA A 195 11.31 -11.80 2.99
N SER A 196 12.11 -11.70 1.93
CA SER A 196 13.23 -12.58 1.65
C SER A 196 14.48 -11.75 1.32
N ALA A 197 15.60 -12.39 1.04
CA ALA A 197 16.83 -11.67 0.67
C ALA A 197 16.68 -10.73 -0.54
N SER A 198 15.68 -10.94 -1.38
CA SER A 198 15.53 -10.23 -2.64
C SER A 198 14.11 -9.75 -2.95
N ALA A 199 13.11 -10.15 -2.17
CA ALA A 199 11.73 -9.79 -2.43
C ALA A 199 11.15 -8.90 -1.32
N GLU A 200 10.44 -7.87 -1.75
CA GLU A 200 9.60 -7.06 -0.89
C GLU A 200 8.32 -7.85 -0.51
N PHE A 201 7.72 -7.57 0.66
CA PHE A 201 6.68 -8.38 1.26
C PHE A 201 5.41 -8.50 0.41
N ASN A 202 4.86 -7.42 -0.12
CA ASN A 202 3.63 -7.46 -0.92
C ASN A 202 3.83 -8.26 -2.21
N PHE A 203 4.98 -8.09 -2.86
CA PHE A 203 5.35 -8.86 -4.06
C PHE A 203 5.72 -10.31 -3.73
N TRP A 204 6.34 -10.56 -2.57
CA TRP A 204 6.62 -11.92 -2.11
C TRP A 204 5.35 -12.67 -1.72
N PHE A 205 4.37 -11.98 -1.12
CA PHE A 205 3.12 -12.62 -0.67
C PHE A 205 2.27 -13.11 -1.84
N ASP A 206 2.16 -12.33 -2.94
CA ASP A 206 1.50 -12.75 -4.18
C ASP A 206 2.25 -12.26 -5.44
N PRO A 207 3.35 -12.94 -5.83
CA PRO A 207 4.14 -12.52 -7.00
C PRO A 207 3.38 -12.60 -8.32
N GLU A 208 2.46 -13.55 -8.45
CA GLU A 208 1.63 -13.71 -9.64
C GLU A 208 0.70 -12.52 -9.82
N ALA A 209 0.09 -12.06 -8.74
CA ALA A 209 -0.77 -10.87 -8.77
C ALA A 209 0.04 -9.61 -9.10
N ALA A 210 1.18 -9.41 -8.46
CA ALA A 210 2.07 -8.29 -8.74
C ALA A 210 2.49 -8.28 -10.22
N ARG A 211 2.87 -9.43 -10.77
CA ARG A 211 3.23 -9.58 -12.20
C ARG A 211 2.07 -9.23 -13.14
N ILE A 212 0.84 -9.66 -12.84
CA ILE A 212 -0.36 -9.33 -13.62
C ILE A 212 -0.55 -7.82 -13.67
N VAL A 213 -0.46 -7.14 -12.54
CA VAL A 213 -0.66 -5.69 -12.46
C VAL A 213 0.48 -4.93 -13.15
N LEU A 214 1.73 -5.33 -12.95
CA LEU A 214 2.87 -4.68 -13.62
C LEU A 214 2.78 -4.77 -15.14
N ARG A 215 2.28 -5.88 -15.69
CA ARG A 215 2.12 -6.12 -17.13
C ARG A 215 0.81 -5.57 -17.71
N SER A 216 -0.10 -5.09 -16.88
CA SER A 216 -1.37 -4.52 -17.31
C SER A 216 -1.19 -3.22 -18.10
N ARG A 217 -2.22 -2.87 -18.88
CA ARG A 217 -2.29 -1.61 -19.65
C ARG A 217 -2.89 -0.45 -18.85
N ILE A 218 -2.86 -0.51 -17.52
CA ILE A 218 -3.23 0.63 -16.66
C ILE A 218 -2.36 1.83 -17.06
N PRO A 219 -2.95 3.00 -17.39
CA PRO A 219 -2.24 4.13 -17.98
C PRO A 219 -1.09 4.66 -17.16
N GLN A 220 -1.24 4.71 -15.83
CA GLN A 220 -0.22 5.18 -14.91
C GLN A 220 -0.08 4.19 -13.75
N LYS A 221 1.13 3.65 -13.60
CA LYS A 221 1.54 2.78 -12.51
C LYS A 221 2.64 3.47 -11.72
N LEU A 222 2.36 3.83 -10.46
CA LEU A 222 3.20 4.68 -9.60
C LEU A 222 3.64 3.84 -8.39
N MET A 223 4.92 3.49 -8.35
CA MET A 223 5.50 2.54 -7.40
C MET A 223 6.26 3.24 -6.28
N PHE A 224 5.86 2.95 -5.06
CA PHE A 224 6.58 3.24 -3.82
C PHE A 224 7.23 1.93 -3.32
N GLY A 225 8.37 1.57 -3.88
CA GLY A 225 9.13 0.38 -3.49
C GLY A 225 10.00 0.62 -2.25
N LEU A 226 10.66 -0.45 -1.78
CA LEU A 226 11.58 -0.34 -0.62
C LEU A 226 12.69 0.68 -0.85
N ASP A 227 13.05 0.95 -2.10
CA ASP A 227 14.08 1.93 -2.48
C ASP A 227 13.82 3.31 -1.89
N ILE A 228 12.57 3.79 -1.94
CA ILE A 228 12.17 5.06 -1.33
C ILE A 228 11.68 4.88 0.12
N CYS A 229 10.98 3.79 0.41
CA CYS A 229 10.40 3.54 1.73
C CYS A 229 11.45 3.47 2.83
N HIS A 230 12.61 2.86 2.56
CA HIS A 230 13.71 2.78 3.51
C HIS A 230 14.37 4.14 3.80
N THR A 231 14.09 5.17 3.01
CA THR A 231 14.53 6.55 3.29
C THR A 231 13.54 7.32 4.17
N ALA A 232 12.28 6.88 4.22
CA ALA A 232 11.21 7.52 4.98
C ALA A 232 11.14 6.97 6.40
N VAL A 233 12.09 7.39 7.22
CA VAL A 233 12.29 6.89 8.59
C VAL A 233 11.49 7.73 9.58
N LEU A 234 10.51 7.11 10.24
CA LEU A 234 9.81 7.65 11.40
C LEU A 234 10.68 7.40 12.65
N ARG A 235 11.25 8.45 13.20
CA ARG A 235 12.03 8.38 14.43
C ARG A 235 11.13 8.51 15.66
N LYS A 236 11.65 8.08 16.81
CA LYS A 236 10.91 8.19 18.07
C LYS A 236 10.48 9.63 18.38
N ALA A 237 11.31 10.62 18.08
CA ALA A 237 10.97 12.02 18.31
C ALA A 237 9.73 12.48 17.50
N GLU A 238 9.61 12.03 16.25
CA GLU A 238 8.44 12.30 15.42
C GLU A 238 7.20 11.55 15.93
N PHE A 239 7.38 10.29 16.31
CA PHE A 239 6.32 9.51 16.94
C PHE A 239 5.79 10.16 18.21
N ASP A 240 6.69 10.57 19.13
CA ASP A 240 6.34 11.22 20.40
C ASP A 240 5.53 12.51 20.16
N ARG A 241 5.86 13.28 19.13
CA ARG A 241 5.10 14.48 18.75
C ARG A 241 3.68 14.17 18.29
N ILE A 242 3.48 13.07 17.57
CA ILE A 242 2.15 12.64 17.12
C ILE A 242 1.32 12.20 18.33
N VAL A 243 1.84 11.31 19.15
CA VAL A 243 1.09 10.74 20.28
C VAL A 243 0.96 11.66 21.49
N ALA A 244 1.64 12.81 21.50
CA ALA A 244 1.42 13.88 22.45
C ALA A 244 0.05 14.54 22.28
N VAL A 245 -0.47 14.56 21.04
CA VAL A 245 -1.85 14.98 20.77
C VAL A 245 -2.77 13.79 21.02
N ARG A 246 -3.61 13.90 22.06
CA ARG A 246 -4.48 12.78 22.51
C ARG A 246 -5.78 12.78 21.73
N THR A 247 -5.92 11.81 20.87
CA THR A 247 -7.16 11.49 20.11
C THR A 247 -7.33 9.98 20.07
N PRO A 248 -8.53 9.44 19.81
CA PRO A 248 -8.71 7.99 19.61
C PRO A 248 -7.74 7.39 18.59
N ILE A 249 -7.42 8.13 17.53
CA ILE A 249 -6.52 7.69 16.47
C ILE A 249 -5.06 7.66 16.92
N THR A 250 -4.59 8.69 17.61
CA THR A 250 -3.20 8.73 18.09
C THR A 250 -3.00 7.78 19.28
N ASP A 251 -4.05 7.49 20.04
CA ASP A 251 -4.02 6.48 21.09
C ASP A 251 -3.93 5.08 20.49
N LEU A 252 -4.72 4.76 19.45
CA LEU A 252 -4.61 3.51 18.71
C LEU A 252 -3.23 3.36 18.06
N PHE A 253 -2.69 4.43 17.46
CA PHE A 253 -1.35 4.43 16.86
C PHE A 253 -0.26 4.09 17.90
N ARG A 254 -0.35 4.69 19.08
CA ARG A 254 0.59 4.40 20.18
C ARG A 254 0.48 2.96 20.65
N GLU A 255 -0.74 2.46 20.81
CA GLU A 255 -1.00 1.09 21.28
C GLU A 255 -0.49 0.06 20.26
N ASP A 256 -0.84 0.23 18.99
CA ASP A 256 -0.42 -0.70 17.93
C ASP A 256 1.11 -0.75 17.78
N LEU A 257 1.75 0.41 17.72
CA LEU A 257 3.21 0.47 17.62
C LEU A 257 3.90 -0.08 18.86
N GLY A 258 3.34 0.17 20.03
CA GLY A 258 3.83 -0.36 21.30
C GLY A 258 3.74 -1.89 21.38
N ASN A 259 2.72 -2.48 20.81
CA ASN A 259 2.53 -3.92 20.75
C ASN A 259 3.45 -4.60 19.70
N ARG A 260 3.55 -4.01 18.52
CA ARG A 260 4.40 -4.56 17.43
C ARG A 260 5.88 -4.42 17.73
N TYR A 261 6.27 -3.28 18.29
CA TYR A 261 7.67 -2.91 18.53
C TYR A 261 7.86 -2.44 19.98
N PRO A 262 7.82 -3.34 20.99
CA PRO A 262 7.90 -2.96 22.41
C PRO A 262 9.13 -2.12 22.76
N GLY A 263 10.21 -2.27 21.99
CA GLY A 263 11.41 -1.45 22.11
C GLY A 263 11.24 -0.01 21.60
N PHE A 264 10.35 0.23 20.62
CA PHE A 264 10.18 1.53 19.98
C PHE A 264 9.81 2.64 20.97
N LEU A 265 8.95 2.34 21.95
CA LEU A 265 8.55 3.30 22.96
C LEU A 265 9.61 3.57 24.03
N LYS A 266 10.59 2.66 24.18
CA LYS A 266 11.57 2.68 25.28
C LYS A 266 12.94 3.21 24.86
N HIS A 267 13.27 3.14 23.56
CA HIS A 267 14.59 3.47 23.05
C HIS A 267 14.55 4.72 22.18
N PRO A 268 15.30 5.79 22.53
CA PRO A 268 15.30 7.05 21.75
C PRO A 268 15.83 6.88 20.33
N GLU A 269 16.65 5.87 20.08
CA GLU A 269 17.21 5.51 18.77
C GLU A 269 16.24 4.67 17.92
N ALA A 270 15.08 4.27 18.46
CA ALA A 270 14.12 3.46 17.72
C ALA A 270 13.60 4.18 16.48
N THR A 271 13.44 3.41 15.41
CA THR A 271 12.96 3.88 14.11
C THR A 271 11.93 2.92 13.54
N GLY A 272 10.97 3.46 12.80
CA GLY A 272 10.07 2.72 11.94
C GLY A 272 10.11 3.27 10.52
N TYR A 273 9.51 2.58 9.59
CA TYR A 273 9.40 3.06 8.21
C TYR A 273 7.96 3.48 7.91
N MET A 274 7.82 4.43 6.96
CA MET A 274 6.52 4.94 6.51
C MET A 274 6.20 4.35 5.12
N TRP A 275 5.99 3.02 5.01
CA TRP A 275 5.78 2.39 3.71
C TRP A 275 4.51 2.89 3.02
N ASP A 276 3.33 2.51 3.47
CA ASP A 276 2.03 2.76 2.84
C ASP A 276 1.60 4.21 2.89
N SER A 277 1.98 4.88 3.97
CA SER A 277 1.73 6.31 4.15
C SER A 277 2.35 7.17 3.05
N LEU A 278 3.42 6.71 2.39
CA LEU A 278 4.03 7.41 1.24
C LEU A 278 3.10 7.40 0.03
N ALA A 279 2.53 6.25 -0.29
CA ALA A 279 1.62 6.10 -1.41
C ALA A 279 0.33 6.92 -1.18
N ALA A 280 -0.20 6.91 0.05
CA ALA A 280 -1.34 7.76 0.42
C ALA A 280 -1.01 9.26 0.37
N ALA A 281 0.14 9.66 0.93
CA ALA A 281 0.60 11.06 0.91
C ALA A 281 0.73 11.61 -0.52
N TYR A 282 1.14 10.78 -1.48
CA TYR A 282 1.28 11.18 -2.88
C TYR A 282 -0.05 11.62 -3.50
N LEU A 283 -1.16 11.02 -3.10
CA LEU A 283 -2.48 11.43 -3.57
C LEU A 283 -2.91 12.79 -3.00
N LEU A 284 -2.35 13.17 -1.87
CA LEU A 284 -2.68 14.43 -1.18
C LEU A 284 -1.74 15.57 -1.57
N ASP A 285 -0.48 15.27 -1.76
CA ASP A 285 0.56 16.23 -2.10
C ASP A 285 1.74 15.55 -2.82
N PRO A 286 1.69 15.38 -4.14
CA PRO A 286 2.76 14.72 -4.90
C PRO A 286 4.10 15.46 -4.85
N GLY A 287 4.10 16.73 -4.46
CA GLY A 287 5.31 17.57 -4.44
C GLY A 287 6.33 17.22 -3.36
N PHE A 288 6.07 16.24 -2.49
CA PHE A 288 7.11 15.71 -1.61
C PHE A 288 8.06 14.73 -2.32
N VAL A 289 7.65 14.12 -3.43
CA VAL A 289 8.54 13.32 -4.28
C VAL A 289 9.39 14.25 -5.12
N THR A 290 10.70 14.20 -4.95
CA THR A 290 11.66 15.10 -5.62
C THR A 290 12.30 14.45 -6.84
N LYS A 291 12.27 13.11 -6.92
CA LYS A 291 12.78 12.36 -8.07
C LYS A 291 12.00 11.08 -8.28
N SER A 292 11.73 10.78 -9.55
CA SER A 292 11.16 9.50 -10.00
C SER A 292 11.75 9.13 -11.35
N GLU A 293 11.66 7.87 -11.72
CA GLU A 293 12.11 7.40 -13.03
C GLU A 293 11.15 6.36 -13.61
N THR A 294 11.09 6.30 -14.93
CA THR A 294 10.35 5.24 -15.63
C THR A 294 11.21 3.99 -15.74
N ARG A 295 10.69 2.88 -15.26
CA ARG A 295 11.27 1.54 -15.36
C ARG A 295 10.30 0.58 -16.04
N TYR A 296 10.84 -0.52 -16.55
CA TYR A 296 10.10 -1.67 -17.01
C TYR A 296 10.43 -2.81 -16.06
N LEU A 297 9.42 -3.35 -15.42
CA LEU A 297 9.58 -4.28 -14.29
C LEU A 297 8.75 -5.54 -14.53
N ASP A 298 9.26 -6.65 -14.04
CA ASP A 298 8.54 -7.91 -13.90
C ASP A 298 8.76 -8.48 -12.49
N VAL A 299 8.08 -9.58 -12.18
CA VAL A 299 8.25 -10.30 -10.91
C VAL A 299 8.58 -11.76 -11.21
N LEU A 300 9.54 -12.31 -10.48
CA LEU A 300 9.92 -13.70 -10.60
C LEU A 300 8.89 -14.59 -9.92
N THR A 301 8.14 -15.35 -10.73
CA THR A 301 7.06 -16.26 -10.28
C THR A 301 7.46 -17.73 -10.29
N VAL A 302 8.70 -18.05 -10.64
CA VAL A 302 9.22 -19.41 -10.51
C VAL A 302 9.59 -19.64 -9.06
N TRP A 303 8.91 -20.61 -8.41
CA TRP A 303 9.17 -20.90 -7.01
C TRP A 303 10.63 -21.32 -6.79
N GLY A 304 11.27 -20.67 -5.84
CA GLY A 304 12.68 -20.83 -5.53
C GLY A 304 13.14 -19.71 -4.60
N ARG A 305 14.48 -19.64 -4.39
CA ARG A 305 15.08 -18.68 -3.47
C ARG A 305 14.74 -17.21 -3.77
N PHE A 306 14.45 -16.89 -5.02
CA PHE A 306 14.20 -15.54 -5.50
C PHE A 306 12.73 -15.31 -5.88
N TYR A 307 11.83 -16.18 -5.44
CA TYR A 307 10.39 -16.03 -5.65
C TYR A 307 9.88 -14.68 -5.11
N GLY A 308 9.16 -13.94 -5.92
CA GLY A 308 8.67 -12.61 -5.59
C GLY A 308 9.64 -11.45 -5.85
N SER A 309 10.87 -11.73 -6.29
CA SER A 309 11.84 -10.67 -6.61
C SER A 309 11.38 -9.82 -7.78
N THR A 310 11.50 -8.50 -7.65
CA THR A 310 11.33 -7.57 -8.76
C THR A 310 12.49 -7.67 -9.74
N VAL A 311 12.17 -7.78 -11.02
CA VAL A 311 13.15 -7.94 -12.12
C VAL A 311 13.08 -6.74 -13.05
N PRO A 312 14.12 -5.89 -13.11
CA PRO A 312 14.22 -4.87 -14.15
C PRO A 312 14.32 -5.49 -15.55
N LEU A 313 13.56 -4.97 -16.50
CA LEU A 313 13.54 -5.43 -17.88
C LEU A 313 14.21 -4.43 -18.81
N ASP A 314 14.93 -4.95 -19.83
CA ASP A 314 15.30 -4.16 -20.99
C ASP A 314 14.14 -4.19 -22.00
N ARG A 315 13.50 -3.03 -22.24
CA ARG A 315 12.38 -2.89 -23.18
C ARG A 315 12.71 -3.40 -24.57
N ARG A 316 13.98 -3.31 -25.02
CA ARG A 316 14.40 -3.82 -26.32
C ARG A 316 14.26 -5.33 -26.44
N SER A 317 14.44 -6.04 -25.31
CA SER A 317 14.29 -7.49 -25.22
C SER A 317 12.87 -7.94 -24.87
N VAL A 318 12.06 -7.04 -24.30
CA VAL A 318 10.66 -7.29 -23.89
C VAL A 318 9.79 -6.11 -24.39
N PRO A 319 9.47 -6.07 -25.71
CA PRO A 319 8.80 -4.91 -26.33
C PRO A 319 7.39 -4.62 -25.79
N ASP A 320 6.71 -5.64 -25.25
CA ASP A 320 5.37 -5.58 -24.64
C ASP A 320 5.39 -5.19 -23.14
N ALA A 321 6.57 -4.98 -22.57
CA ALA A 321 6.67 -4.48 -21.20
C ALA A 321 6.05 -3.09 -21.08
N THR A 322 5.25 -2.89 -20.02
CA THR A 322 4.56 -1.63 -19.77
C THR A 322 5.31 -0.80 -18.73
N PRO A 323 5.30 0.54 -18.84
CA PRO A 323 6.09 1.40 -17.96
C PRO A 323 5.52 1.45 -16.54
N VAL A 324 6.43 1.60 -15.57
CA VAL A 324 6.15 1.87 -14.16
C VAL A 324 6.99 3.08 -13.75
N THR A 325 6.37 4.06 -13.12
CA THR A 325 7.10 5.17 -12.51
C THR A 325 7.52 4.78 -11.11
N VAL A 326 8.82 4.67 -10.88
CA VAL A 326 9.42 4.30 -9.59
C VAL A 326 9.85 5.58 -8.87
N MET A 327 9.35 5.78 -7.65
CA MET A 327 9.73 6.91 -6.81
C MET A 327 11.08 6.65 -6.17
N GLN A 328 11.97 7.68 -6.17
CA GLN A 328 13.37 7.51 -5.75
C GLN A 328 13.80 8.42 -4.61
N GLU A 329 13.41 9.69 -4.64
CA GLU A 329 13.81 10.66 -3.64
C GLU A 329 12.61 11.45 -3.11
N LEU A 330 12.66 11.85 -1.86
CA LEU A 330 11.60 12.59 -1.21
C LEU A 330 12.11 13.77 -0.38
N ASN A 331 11.23 14.75 -0.20
CA ASN A 331 11.37 15.80 0.81
C ASN A 331 10.70 15.34 2.10
N PHE A 332 11.48 14.76 3.01
CA PHE A 332 10.98 14.21 4.27
C PHE A 332 10.27 15.27 5.13
N LYS A 333 10.79 16.51 5.19
CA LYS A 333 10.17 17.58 5.98
C LYS A 333 8.74 17.87 5.50
N ARG A 334 8.51 17.90 4.18
CA ARG A 334 7.19 18.14 3.59
C ARG A 334 6.26 16.96 3.84
N LEU A 335 6.73 15.73 3.61
CA LEU A 335 6.01 14.50 3.89
C LEU A 335 5.61 14.43 5.37
N PHE A 336 6.59 14.60 6.27
CA PHE A 336 6.33 14.47 7.70
C PHE A 336 5.38 15.57 8.22
N GLY A 337 5.46 16.78 7.67
CA GLY A 337 4.51 17.85 7.99
C GLY A 337 3.07 17.47 7.64
N LEU A 338 2.86 16.88 6.46
CA LEU A 338 1.56 16.37 6.02
C LEU A 338 1.08 15.21 6.92
N TYR A 339 1.96 14.24 7.17
CA TYR A 339 1.68 13.07 8.00
C TYR A 339 1.25 13.47 9.42
N HIS A 340 2.04 14.34 10.07
CA HIS A 340 1.73 14.86 11.40
C HIS A 340 0.38 15.59 11.42
N ASP A 341 0.15 16.53 10.49
CA ASP A 341 -1.10 17.28 10.44
C ASP A 341 -2.31 16.35 10.31
N ARG A 342 -2.24 15.35 9.43
CA ARG A 342 -3.36 14.43 9.20
C ARG A 342 -3.59 13.46 10.36
N LEU A 343 -2.56 12.98 11.03
CA LEU A 343 -2.73 12.07 12.17
C LEU A 343 -3.18 12.78 13.46
N THR A 344 -2.82 14.05 13.63
CA THR A 344 -3.13 14.80 14.87
C THR A 344 -4.35 15.69 14.79
N ARG A 345 -4.88 15.95 13.56
CA ARG A 345 -6.08 16.75 13.37
C ARG A 345 -7.26 16.15 14.17
N GLN A 346 -7.97 17.02 14.85
CA GLN A 346 -9.26 16.68 15.46
C GLN A 346 -10.35 16.85 14.42
N ASP A 347 -11.24 15.87 14.30
CA ASP A 347 -12.39 15.90 13.37
C ASP A 347 -13.50 16.76 13.93
#